data_d37c46e3fcf4ecb85799a595ff6fc9ba
#
_entry.id   d37c46e3fcf4ecb85799a595ff6fc9ba
#
_cell.length_a   1.000
_cell.length_b   1.000
_cell.length_c   1.000
_cell.angle_alpha   90.00
_cell.angle_beta   90.00
_cell.angle_gamma   90.00
#
_symmetry.space_group_name_H-M   'P 1'
#
loop_
_entity.id
_entity.type
_entity.pdbx_description
1 polymer ?
#
loop_
_entity_poly.entity_id
_entity_poly.type
_entity_poly.pdbx_seq_one_letter_code
_entity_poly.pdbx_strand_id
1 'polypeptide(L)'
;MHLSTREHAALKRTFALLAEDLGEREVRLMLGRALLDLLHADQFASFVWDAPTRRFGDGVWLNMEPANLAQYDAWFQYHDPITFKLQARRHATAVSEVMAHRELARTEFFNDFLARDGLHWGINLHAFDGQRALGDLRIWRSRTRREFEPHDQALLDLIEPAFIAALRRARPAGSASAPGIALSRREREVALAVLRWLTDKQIAHELELSVSSVRTYLNRLFDKTGAARRAGLAQWAARLRDGDDDGDDEAPRSGRGRR
;
A
#
# COMPACT_ATOMS: atom_id res chain seq x y z
N MET A 1 -1.76 2.86 -30.59
CA MET A 1 -3.04 3.09 -29.84
C MET A 1 -3.73 4.29 -30.45
N HIS A 2 -5.02 4.22 -30.76
CA HIS A 2 -5.81 5.38 -31.22
C HIS A 2 -6.72 5.83 -30.07
N LEU A 3 -6.65 7.11 -29.69
CA LEU A 3 -7.44 7.67 -28.60
C LEU A 3 -8.66 8.40 -29.16
N SER A 4 -9.82 8.17 -28.59
CA SER A 4 -11.01 9.00 -28.83
C SER A 4 -10.84 10.38 -28.20
N THR A 5 -11.61 11.36 -28.65
CA THR A 5 -11.62 12.72 -28.09
C THR A 5 -11.93 12.70 -26.57
N ARG A 6 -12.83 11.79 -26.14
CA ARG A 6 -13.19 11.63 -24.74
C ARG A 6 -12.02 11.10 -23.90
N GLU A 7 -11.34 10.05 -24.37
CA GLU A 7 -10.17 9.48 -23.70
C GLU A 7 -9.01 10.49 -23.62
N HIS A 8 -8.75 11.21 -24.70
CA HIS A 8 -7.74 12.27 -24.70
C HIS A 8 -8.04 13.34 -23.64
N ALA A 9 -9.29 13.79 -23.54
CA ALA A 9 -9.69 14.77 -22.52
C ALA A 9 -9.60 14.19 -21.11
N ALA A 10 -9.97 12.92 -20.91
CA ALA A 10 -9.88 12.23 -19.61
C ALA A 10 -8.42 12.05 -19.17
N LEU A 11 -7.54 11.57 -20.07
CA LEU A 11 -6.10 11.45 -19.81
C LEU A 11 -5.46 12.79 -19.45
N LYS A 12 -5.80 13.88 -20.17
CA LYS A 12 -5.29 15.22 -19.85
C LYS A 12 -5.65 15.61 -18.41
N ARG A 13 -6.90 15.38 -17.98
CA ARG A 13 -7.32 15.65 -16.59
C ARG A 13 -6.60 14.75 -15.60
N THR A 14 -6.42 13.48 -15.91
CA THR A 14 -5.69 12.52 -15.06
C THR A 14 -4.24 12.92 -14.86
N PHE A 15 -3.53 13.33 -15.92
CA PHE A 15 -2.15 13.82 -15.79
C PHE A 15 -2.06 15.14 -15.03
N ALA A 16 -3.01 16.05 -15.21
CA ALA A 16 -3.07 17.29 -14.42
C ALA A 16 -3.25 16.98 -12.93
N LEU A 17 -4.18 16.08 -12.58
CA LEU A 17 -4.39 15.60 -11.22
C LEU A 17 -3.11 14.97 -10.62
N LEU A 18 -2.45 14.11 -11.37
CA LEU A 18 -1.22 13.44 -10.91
C LEU A 18 -0.03 14.40 -10.79
N ALA A 19 -0.11 15.62 -11.32
CA ALA A 19 0.90 16.66 -11.15
C ALA A 19 0.69 17.52 -9.88
N GLU A 20 -0.46 17.42 -9.22
CA GLU A 20 -0.76 18.14 -7.99
C GLU A 20 0.04 17.60 -6.79
N ASP A 21 0.19 18.44 -5.77
CA ASP A 21 0.85 18.07 -4.50
C ASP A 21 -0.19 17.49 -3.53
N LEU A 22 -0.43 16.18 -3.68
CA LEU A 22 -1.42 15.40 -2.94
C LEU A 22 -0.74 14.35 -2.05
N GLY A 23 -1.37 13.97 -0.94
CA GLY A 23 -0.93 12.83 -0.12
C GLY A 23 -1.13 11.48 -0.81
N GLU A 24 -0.37 10.43 -0.42
CA GLU A 24 -0.42 9.10 -1.05
C GLU A 24 -1.83 8.50 -1.17
N ARG A 25 -2.62 8.58 -0.10
CA ARG A 25 -4.01 8.09 -0.10
C ARG A 25 -4.89 8.90 -1.04
N GLU A 26 -4.68 10.21 -1.07
CA GLU A 26 -5.44 11.13 -1.91
C GLU A 26 -5.13 10.93 -3.39
N VAL A 27 -3.84 10.79 -3.76
CA VAL A 27 -3.42 10.40 -5.12
C VAL A 27 -4.15 9.15 -5.58
N ARG A 28 -4.14 8.07 -4.77
CA ARG A 28 -4.78 6.79 -5.13
C ARG A 28 -6.30 6.93 -5.24
N LEU A 29 -6.95 7.65 -4.33
CA LEU A 29 -8.40 7.83 -4.33
C LEU A 29 -8.88 8.68 -5.52
N MET A 30 -8.19 9.81 -5.77
CA MET A 30 -8.54 10.72 -6.87
C MET A 30 -8.27 10.09 -8.24
N LEU A 31 -7.14 9.38 -8.37
CA LEU A 31 -6.84 8.57 -9.56
C LEU A 31 -7.91 7.50 -9.77
N GLY A 32 -8.32 6.79 -8.70
CA GLY A 32 -9.38 5.80 -8.78
C GLY A 32 -10.66 6.36 -9.39
N ARG A 33 -11.11 7.54 -8.97
CA ARG A 33 -12.28 8.23 -9.55
C ARG A 33 -12.10 8.51 -11.04
N ALA A 34 -10.94 9.03 -11.41
CA ALA A 34 -10.62 9.32 -12.83
C ALA A 34 -10.59 8.05 -13.68
N LEU A 35 -10.08 6.93 -13.13
CA LEU A 35 -10.03 5.64 -13.82
C LEU A 35 -11.39 4.98 -13.98
N LEU A 36 -12.29 5.11 -13.01
CA LEU A 36 -13.66 4.62 -13.16
C LEU A 36 -14.37 5.29 -14.34
N ASP A 37 -14.17 6.61 -14.55
CA ASP A 37 -14.73 7.31 -15.71
C ASP A 37 -14.00 6.95 -17.02
N LEU A 38 -12.67 6.95 -17.02
CA LEU A 38 -11.85 6.67 -18.21
C LEU A 38 -12.10 5.27 -18.77
N LEU A 39 -12.12 4.27 -17.88
CA LEU A 39 -12.24 2.86 -18.25
C LEU A 39 -13.69 2.34 -18.22
N HIS A 40 -14.68 3.20 -17.97
CA HIS A 40 -16.08 2.78 -17.78
C HIS A 40 -16.21 1.62 -16.78
N ALA A 41 -15.51 1.73 -15.67
CA ALA A 41 -15.51 0.73 -14.60
C ALA A 41 -16.46 1.12 -13.47
N ASP A 42 -16.79 0.15 -12.62
CA ASP A 42 -17.82 0.31 -11.60
C ASP A 42 -17.23 0.39 -10.19
N GLN A 43 -16.18 -0.39 -9.90
CA GLN A 43 -15.55 -0.44 -8.57
C GLN A 43 -14.04 -0.27 -8.67
N PHE A 44 -13.47 0.27 -7.60
CA PHE A 44 -12.03 0.50 -7.48
C PHE A 44 -11.55 0.18 -6.07
N ALA A 45 -10.40 -0.43 -5.97
CA ALA A 45 -9.63 -0.53 -4.73
C ALA A 45 -8.15 -0.30 -5.00
N SER A 46 -7.43 0.16 -3.99
CA SER A 46 -5.98 0.30 -4.03
C SER A 46 -5.41 0.04 -2.65
N PHE A 47 -4.38 -0.78 -2.60
CA PHE A 47 -3.66 -1.16 -1.39
C PHE A 47 -2.17 -0.97 -1.57
N VAL A 48 -1.44 -0.95 -0.47
CA VAL A 48 0.02 -0.98 -0.44
C VAL A 48 0.47 -2.32 0.11
N TRP A 49 1.33 -3.03 -0.65
CA TRP A 49 1.94 -4.26 -0.18
C TRP A 49 3.06 -3.95 0.81
N ASP A 50 2.97 -4.47 2.02
CA ASP A 50 4.04 -4.46 3.01
C ASP A 50 4.74 -5.82 3.01
N ALA A 51 5.93 -5.87 2.40
CA ALA A 51 6.69 -7.11 2.26
C ALA A 51 7.12 -7.73 3.60
N PRO A 52 7.53 -6.94 4.62
CA PRO A 52 7.86 -7.48 5.94
C PRO A 52 6.71 -8.18 6.64
N THR A 53 5.52 -7.59 6.66
CA THR A 53 4.35 -8.20 7.31
C THR A 53 3.60 -9.17 6.40
N ARG A 54 3.95 -9.17 5.09
CA ARG A 54 3.28 -9.94 4.04
C ARG A 54 1.77 -9.69 4.01
N ARG A 55 1.41 -8.40 4.05
CA ARG A 55 0.02 -7.95 4.05
C ARG A 55 -0.19 -6.78 3.09
N PHE A 56 -1.39 -6.72 2.54
CA PHE A 56 -1.91 -5.52 1.91
C PHE A 56 -2.53 -4.64 2.99
N GLY A 57 -2.15 -3.37 3.02
CA GLY A 57 -2.65 -2.39 3.97
C GLY A 57 -2.91 -1.04 3.33
N ASP A 58 -3.22 -0.03 4.14
CA ASP A 58 -3.49 1.34 3.71
C ASP A 58 -4.48 1.42 2.54
N GLY A 59 -5.57 0.64 2.63
CA GLY A 59 -6.59 0.54 1.58
C GLY A 59 -7.35 1.84 1.34
N VAL A 60 -7.62 2.15 0.06
CA VAL A 60 -8.61 3.12 -0.40
C VAL A 60 -9.52 2.43 -1.42
N TRP A 61 -10.79 2.80 -1.47
CA TRP A 61 -11.76 2.14 -2.36
C TRP A 61 -12.91 3.06 -2.76
N LEU A 62 -13.58 2.69 -3.84
CA LEU A 62 -14.77 3.36 -4.36
C LEU A 62 -15.80 2.29 -4.74
N ASN A 63 -17.06 2.53 -4.36
CA ASN A 63 -18.21 1.69 -4.70
C ASN A 63 -18.07 0.22 -4.22
N MET A 64 -17.47 0.00 -3.06
CA MET A 64 -17.35 -1.32 -2.43
C MET A 64 -17.86 -1.24 -0.99
N GLU A 65 -18.42 -2.36 -0.50
CA GLU A 65 -19.00 -2.44 0.84
C GLU A 65 -17.91 -2.59 1.91
N PRO A 66 -17.87 -1.72 2.94
CA PRO A 66 -16.86 -1.78 4.01
C PRO A 66 -16.80 -3.14 4.72
N ALA A 67 -17.96 -3.79 4.91
CA ALA A 67 -18.03 -5.11 5.55
C ALA A 67 -17.35 -6.21 4.70
N ASN A 68 -17.46 -6.13 3.37
CA ASN A 68 -16.79 -7.05 2.46
C ASN A 68 -15.28 -6.83 2.46
N LEU A 69 -14.84 -5.57 2.50
CA LEU A 69 -13.42 -5.21 2.62
C LEU A 69 -12.80 -5.66 3.94
N ALA A 70 -13.56 -5.62 5.05
CA ALA A 70 -13.10 -6.18 6.32
C ALA A 70 -12.85 -7.70 6.23
N GLN A 71 -13.64 -8.44 5.43
CA GLN A 71 -13.38 -9.85 5.16
C GLN A 71 -12.14 -10.06 4.29
N TYR A 72 -11.87 -9.14 3.33
CA TYR A 72 -10.61 -9.18 2.58
C TYR A 72 -9.41 -9.05 3.51
N ASP A 73 -9.42 -8.07 4.41
CA ASP A 73 -8.35 -7.85 5.38
C ASP A 73 -8.15 -9.04 6.33
N ALA A 74 -9.23 -9.66 6.79
CA ALA A 74 -9.18 -10.74 7.76
C ALA A 74 -8.80 -12.10 7.14
N TRP A 75 -9.25 -12.38 5.93
CA TRP A 75 -9.20 -13.71 5.33
C TRP A 75 -8.72 -13.72 3.88
N PHE A 76 -9.42 -13.02 2.98
CA PHE A 76 -9.24 -13.20 1.54
C PHE A 76 -7.90 -12.72 1.01
N GLN A 77 -7.24 -11.73 1.63
CA GLN A 77 -5.90 -11.33 1.20
C GLN A 77 -4.86 -12.46 1.27
N TYR A 78 -5.11 -13.49 2.10
CA TYR A 78 -4.24 -14.66 2.24
C TYR A 78 -4.66 -15.84 1.36
N HIS A 79 -5.88 -15.79 0.81
CA HIS A 79 -6.50 -16.83 0.00
C HIS A 79 -6.86 -16.34 -1.41
N ASP A 80 -6.31 -15.19 -1.81
CA ASP A 80 -6.49 -14.56 -3.11
C ASP A 80 -5.64 -15.29 -4.17
N PRO A 81 -6.26 -15.97 -5.15
CA PRO A 81 -5.52 -16.79 -6.12
C PRO A 81 -4.92 -15.98 -7.27
N ILE A 82 -5.22 -14.67 -7.37
CA ILE A 82 -4.88 -13.83 -8.53
C ILE A 82 -3.88 -12.72 -8.22
N THR A 83 -3.95 -12.07 -7.05
CA THR A 83 -3.23 -10.82 -6.79
C THR A 83 -1.71 -10.97 -6.91
N PHE A 84 -1.09 -12.04 -6.38
CA PHE A 84 0.36 -12.22 -6.52
C PHE A 84 0.78 -12.55 -7.96
N LYS A 85 -0.06 -13.22 -8.75
CA LYS A 85 0.19 -13.45 -10.18
C LYS A 85 0.14 -12.15 -10.97
N LEU A 86 -0.82 -11.27 -10.65
CA LEU A 86 -0.96 -9.94 -11.25
C LEU A 86 0.23 -9.04 -10.86
N GLN A 87 0.61 -9.03 -9.58
CA GLN A 87 1.74 -8.26 -9.08
C GLN A 87 3.07 -8.62 -9.78
N ALA A 88 3.27 -9.89 -10.13
CA ALA A 88 4.45 -10.36 -10.82
C ALA A 88 4.56 -9.85 -12.27
N ARG A 89 3.48 -9.38 -12.88
CA ARG A 89 3.46 -8.91 -14.29
C ARG A 89 4.16 -7.58 -14.49
N ARG A 90 4.12 -6.69 -13.48
CA ARG A 90 4.77 -5.38 -13.55
C ARG A 90 4.26 -4.45 -14.68
N HIS A 91 3.06 -4.66 -15.17
CA HIS A 91 2.32 -3.84 -16.14
C HIS A 91 0.83 -4.06 -15.94
N ALA A 92 -0.02 -3.23 -16.54
CA ALA A 92 -1.46 -3.41 -16.49
C ALA A 92 -1.86 -4.77 -17.05
N THR A 93 -2.58 -5.58 -16.27
CA THR A 93 -2.90 -6.96 -16.62
C THR A 93 -4.36 -7.25 -16.28
N ALA A 94 -5.12 -7.77 -17.24
CA ALA A 94 -6.47 -8.25 -16.99
C ALA A 94 -6.43 -9.55 -16.16
N VAL A 95 -7.39 -9.72 -15.26
CA VAL A 95 -7.45 -10.91 -14.38
C VAL A 95 -7.53 -12.20 -15.18
N SER A 96 -8.23 -12.19 -16.31
CA SER A 96 -8.36 -13.36 -17.21
C SER A 96 -7.03 -13.84 -17.80
N GLU A 97 -6.00 -13.02 -17.86
CA GLU A 97 -4.67 -13.40 -18.35
C GLU A 97 -3.87 -14.23 -17.33
N VAL A 98 -4.21 -14.14 -16.05
CA VAL A 98 -3.53 -14.91 -14.99
C VAL A 98 -4.38 -16.06 -14.48
N MET A 99 -5.71 -15.99 -14.66
CA MET A 99 -6.67 -17.04 -14.33
C MET A 99 -7.92 -16.90 -15.19
N ALA A 100 -8.25 -17.92 -15.96
CA ALA A 100 -9.46 -17.92 -16.80
C ALA A 100 -10.70 -17.66 -15.91
N HIS A 101 -11.64 -16.81 -16.37
CA HIS A 101 -12.82 -16.42 -15.57
C HIS A 101 -13.63 -17.63 -15.09
N ARG A 102 -13.78 -18.68 -15.90
CA ARG A 102 -14.46 -19.92 -15.51
C ARG A 102 -13.79 -20.66 -14.33
N GLU A 103 -12.47 -20.47 -14.17
CA GLU A 103 -11.72 -21.07 -13.05
C GLU A 103 -11.86 -20.20 -11.81
N LEU A 104 -11.72 -18.87 -11.97
CA LEU A 104 -11.95 -17.89 -10.90
C LEU A 104 -13.35 -18.03 -10.32
N ALA A 105 -14.39 -18.17 -11.15
CA ALA A 105 -15.78 -18.30 -10.73
C ALA A 105 -16.09 -19.58 -9.91
N ARG A 106 -15.17 -20.54 -9.84
CA ARG A 106 -15.27 -21.73 -8.98
C ARG A 106 -14.60 -21.59 -7.63
N THR A 107 -13.90 -20.48 -7.38
CA THR A 107 -13.19 -20.25 -6.13
C THR A 107 -14.10 -19.65 -5.06
N GLU A 108 -13.78 -19.93 -3.80
CA GLU A 108 -14.38 -19.24 -2.65
C GLU A 108 -14.15 -17.73 -2.74
N PHE A 109 -12.94 -17.30 -3.15
CA PHE A 109 -12.59 -15.90 -3.35
C PHE A 109 -13.56 -15.17 -4.30
N PHE A 110 -13.97 -15.80 -5.38
CA PHE A 110 -14.96 -15.19 -6.27
C PHE A 110 -16.35 -15.16 -5.65
N ASN A 111 -16.83 -16.30 -5.13
CA ASN A 111 -18.22 -16.43 -4.69
C ASN A 111 -18.52 -15.69 -3.40
N ASP A 112 -17.58 -15.70 -2.45
CA ASP A 112 -17.78 -15.15 -1.11
C ASP A 112 -17.18 -13.77 -0.91
N PHE A 113 -16.37 -13.28 -1.85
CA PHE A 113 -15.81 -11.92 -1.84
C PHE A 113 -16.14 -11.13 -3.10
N LEU A 114 -15.63 -11.50 -4.29
CA LEU A 114 -15.76 -10.68 -5.49
C LEU A 114 -17.23 -10.50 -5.92
N ALA A 115 -18.01 -11.57 -5.92
CA ALA A 115 -19.40 -11.54 -6.37
C ALA A 115 -20.30 -10.69 -5.47
N ARG A 116 -19.98 -10.52 -4.19
CA ARG A 116 -20.76 -9.72 -3.24
C ARG A 116 -20.86 -8.25 -3.64
N ASP A 117 -19.75 -7.67 -4.12
CA ASP A 117 -19.71 -6.29 -4.62
C ASP A 117 -19.89 -6.22 -6.15
N GLY A 118 -20.19 -7.35 -6.81
CA GLY A 118 -20.39 -7.40 -8.25
C GLY A 118 -19.10 -7.28 -9.06
N LEU A 119 -17.95 -7.58 -8.47
CA LEU A 119 -16.62 -7.54 -9.10
C LEU A 119 -16.50 -8.72 -10.07
N HIS A 120 -16.65 -8.49 -11.36
CA HIS A 120 -16.73 -9.58 -12.34
C HIS A 120 -15.54 -9.62 -13.30
N TRP A 121 -15.23 -8.50 -13.97
CA TRP A 121 -14.08 -8.36 -14.85
C TRP A 121 -13.07 -7.44 -14.18
N GLY A 122 -11.87 -7.90 -13.96
CA GLY A 122 -10.83 -7.16 -13.26
C GLY A 122 -9.63 -6.81 -14.13
N ILE A 123 -9.03 -5.64 -13.89
CA ILE A 123 -7.72 -5.25 -14.39
C ILE A 123 -6.92 -4.63 -13.26
N ASN A 124 -5.66 -5.00 -13.13
CA ASN A 124 -4.79 -4.50 -12.06
C ASN A 124 -3.50 -3.90 -12.64
N LEU A 125 -3.01 -2.90 -11.92
CA LEU A 125 -1.67 -2.35 -12.11
C LEU A 125 -0.98 -2.25 -10.75
N HIS A 126 0.26 -2.67 -10.64
CA HIS A 126 1.06 -2.59 -9.42
C HIS A 126 2.24 -1.66 -9.63
N ALA A 127 2.24 -0.52 -8.93
CA ALA A 127 3.29 0.49 -9.00
C ALA A 127 4.45 0.16 -8.05
N PHE A 128 5.68 0.27 -8.58
CA PHE A 128 6.90 -0.02 -7.82
C PHE A 128 7.93 1.11 -7.97
N ASP A 129 8.74 1.26 -6.93
CA ASP A 129 10.00 1.98 -6.95
C ASP A 129 11.13 0.97 -6.71
N GLY A 130 11.79 0.52 -7.77
CA GLY A 130 12.69 -0.62 -7.72
C GLY A 130 11.94 -1.89 -7.26
N GLN A 131 12.29 -2.40 -6.08
CA GLN A 131 11.62 -3.56 -5.47
C GLN A 131 10.51 -3.17 -4.48
N ARG A 132 10.39 -1.90 -4.15
CA ARG A 132 9.42 -1.41 -3.18
C ARG A 132 8.06 -1.20 -3.84
N ALA A 133 7.01 -1.80 -3.30
CA ALA A 133 5.64 -1.51 -3.71
C ALA A 133 5.23 -0.11 -3.23
N LEU A 134 4.70 0.69 -4.14
CA LEU A 134 4.17 2.03 -3.85
C LEU A 134 2.66 2.02 -3.64
N GLY A 135 1.96 1.13 -4.33
CA GLY A 135 0.53 0.96 -4.32
C GLY A 135 0.08 0.15 -5.52
N ASP A 136 -1.15 -0.31 -5.50
CA ASP A 136 -1.77 -0.97 -6.63
C ASP A 136 -3.03 -0.23 -7.10
N LEU A 137 -3.53 -0.59 -8.26
CA LEU A 137 -4.82 -0.17 -8.80
C LEU A 137 -5.57 -1.44 -9.16
N ARG A 138 -6.70 -1.69 -8.51
CA ARG A 138 -7.58 -2.84 -8.76
C ARG A 138 -8.92 -2.29 -9.24
N ILE A 139 -9.19 -2.45 -10.52
CA ILE A 139 -10.32 -1.84 -11.20
C ILE A 139 -11.24 -2.95 -11.68
N TRP A 140 -12.52 -2.80 -11.42
CA TRP A 140 -13.50 -3.85 -11.70
C TRP A 140 -14.70 -3.31 -12.48
N ARG A 141 -15.18 -4.15 -13.41
CA ARG A 141 -16.44 -3.98 -14.11
C ARG A 141 -17.44 -5.05 -13.63
N SER A 142 -18.69 -4.68 -13.58
CA SER A 142 -19.78 -5.60 -13.30
C SER A 142 -20.01 -6.58 -14.45
N ARG A 143 -20.76 -7.66 -14.19
CA ARG A 143 -21.07 -8.72 -15.17
C ARG A 143 -21.79 -8.19 -16.43
N THR A 144 -22.52 -7.08 -16.33
CA THR A 144 -23.25 -6.49 -17.45
C THR A 144 -22.37 -5.72 -18.42
N ARG A 145 -21.12 -5.45 -18.05
CA ARG A 145 -20.14 -4.79 -18.90
C ARG A 145 -19.28 -5.79 -19.68
N ARG A 146 -18.51 -5.27 -20.63
CA ARG A 146 -17.50 -6.07 -21.35
C ARG A 146 -16.27 -6.26 -20.49
N GLU A 147 -15.55 -7.34 -20.74
CA GLU A 147 -14.21 -7.56 -20.21
C GLU A 147 -13.25 -6.44 -20.62
N PHE A 148 -12.16 -6.28 -19.88
CA PHE A 148 -11.08 -5.34 -20.23
C PHE A 148 -10.32 -5.85 -21.47
N GLU A 149 -10.04 -4.94 -22.37
CA GLU A 149 -9.37 -5.20 -23.64
C GLU A 149 -7.91 -4.69 -23.61
N PRO A 150 -7.04 -5.08 -24.55
CA PRO A 150 -5.67 -4.56 -24.63
C PRO A 150 -5.58 -3.03 -24.72
N HIS A 151 -6.63 -2.36 -25.20
CA HIS A 151 -6.72 -0.91 -25.24
C HIS A 151 -6.83 -0.32 -23.81
N ASP A 152 -7.63 -0.92 -22.93
CA ASP A 152 -7.75 -0.51 -21.53
C ASP A 152 -6.41 -0.67 -20.79
N GLN A 153 -5.68 -1.77 -21.06
CA GLN A 153 -4.34 -1.99 -20.51
C GLN A 153 -3.36 -0.90 -20.96
N ALA A 154 -3.34 -0.58 -22.25
CA ALA A 154 -2.48 0.45 -22.79
C ALA A 154 -2.75 1.84 -22.21
N LEU A 155 -4.00 2.14 -21.84
CA LEU A 155 -4.36 3.38 -21.13
C LEU A 155 -3.76 3.40 -19.71
N LEU A 156 -3.81 2.29 -18.99
CA LEU A 156 -3.22 2.19 -17.64
C LEU A 156 -1.69 2.25 -17.68
N ASP A 157 -1.06 1.54 -18.64
CA ASP A 157 0.40 1.56 -18.80
C ASP A 157 0.90 2.98 -19.16
N LEU A 158 0.10 3.75 -19.92
CA LEU A 158 0.40 5.14 -20.21
C LEU A 158 0.38 6.03 -18.96
N ILE A 159 -0.51 5.74 -18.01
CA ILE A 159 -0.67 6.50 -16.75
C ILE A 159 0.37 6.08 -15.70
N GLU A 160 0.85 4.84 -15.74
CA GLU A 160 1.73 4.25 -14.71
C GLU A 160 2.94 5.14 -14.34
N PRO A 161 3.74 5.68 -15.30
CA PRO A 161 4.90 6.50 -14.93
C PRO A 161 4.54 7.76 -14.14
N ALA A 162 3.42 8.41 -14.50
CA ALA A 162 2.94 9.60 -13.80
C ALA A 162 2.39 9.24 -12.41
N PHE A 163 1.72 8.10 -12.27
CA PHE A 163 1.24 7.58 -10.98
C PHE A 163 2.40 7.28 -10.05
N ILE A 164 3.44 6.57 -10.51
CA ILE A 164 4.67 6.31 -9.74
C ILE A 164 5.32 7.64 -9.31
N ALA A 165 5.44 8.61 -10.22
CA ALA A 165 6.02 9.91 -9.91
C ALA A 165 5.19 10.68 -8.86
N ALA A 166 3.86 10.63 -8.93
CA ALA A 166 2.97 11.23 -7.95
C ALA A 166 3.13 10.60 -6.56
N LEU A 167 3.15 9.26 -6.47
CA LEU A 167 3.35 8.54 -5.22
C LEU A 167 4.74 8.82 -4.60
N ARG A 168 5.79 8.95 -5.43
CA ARG A 168 7.13 9.33 -4.95
C ARG A 168 7.15 10.74 -4.36
N ARG A 169 6.48 11.70 -4.99
CA ARG A 169 6.38 13.09 -4.47
C ARG A 169 5.56 13.15 -3.18
N ALA A 170 4.46 12.39 -3.12
CA ALA A 170 3.58 12.34 -1.96
C ALA A 170 4.25 11.79 -0.69
N ARG A 171 5.39 11.12 -0.83
CA ARG A 171 6.18 10.60 0.29
C ARG A 171 7.14 11.64 0.82
N PRO A 172 7.21 11.86 2.14
CA PRO A 172 8.24 12.73 2.73
C PRO A 172 9.64 12.24 2.34
N ALA A 173 10.51 13.17 1.96
CA ALA A 173 11.93 12.91 1.75
C ALA A 173 12.51 12.37 3.08
N GLY A 174 12.92 11.09 3.11
CA GLY A 174 13.40 10.40 4.32
C GLY A 174 12.58 9.17 4.71
N SER A 175 11.48 8.84 4.04
CA SER A 175 10.71 7.62 4.30
C SER A 175 11.22 6.37 3.56
N ALA A 176 12.53 6.26 3.39
CA ALA A 176 13.15 4.98 3.07
C ALA A 176 13.20 4.17 4.37
N SER A 177 12.22 3.32 4.60
CA SER A 177 12.13 2.36 5.71
C SER A 177 11.35 2.84 6.94
N ALA A 178 10.06 2.74 6.91
CA ALA A 178 9.14 2.18 7.91
C ALA A 178 7.71 2.51 7.49
N PRO A 179 6.69 1.71 7.71
CA PRO A 179 5.30 2.12 7.51
C PRO A 179 5.06 3.35 8.36
N GLY A 180 4.49 4.41 7.77
CA GLY A 180 4.31 5.74 8.38
C GLY A 180 3.41 5.75 9.61
N ILE A 181 3.84 5.10 10.65
CA ILE A 181 3.26 5.18 11.98
C ILE A 181 3.99 6.31 12.70
N ALA A 182 3.36 7.48 12.79
CA ALA A 182 3.87 8.57 13.60
C ALA A 182 3.88 8.12 15.08
N LEU A 183 5.05 7.74 15.56
CA LEU A 183 5.27 7.49 16.97
C LEU A 183 5.63 8.79 17.69
N SER A 184 5.00 9.03 18.83
CA SER A 184 5.54 9.99 19.78
C SER A 184 6.93 9.54 20.26
N ARG A 185 7.72 10.47 20.78
CA ARG A 185 9.05 10.15 21.35
C ARG A 185 8.97 8.99 22.36
N ARG A 186 7.99 9.00 23.26
CA ARG A 186 7.80 7.95 24.27
C ARG A 186 7.37 6.61 23.68
N GLU A 187 6.53 6.59 22.66
CA GLU A 187 6.18 5.35 21.95
C GLU A 187 7.40 4.73 21.25
N ARG A 188 8.27 5.56 20.66
CA ARG A 188 9.53 5.11 20.05
C ARG A 188 10.47 4.51 21.09
N GLU A 189 10.68 5.17 22.22
CA GLU A 189 11.52 4.68 23.34
C GLU A 189 11.03 3.31 23.83
N VAL A 190 9.71 3.15 24.03
CA VAL A 190 9.10 1.87 24.44
C VAL A 190 9.25 0.80 23.35
N ALA A 191 9.07 1.13 22.07
CA ALA A 191 9.25 0.19 20.96
C ALA A 191 10.69 -0.33 20.87
N LEU A 192 11.70 0.56 21.01
CA LEU A 192 13.12 0.17 21.04
C LEU A 192 13.48 -0.69 22.25
N ALA A 193 12.84 -0.45 23.40
CA ALA A 193 13.01 -1.29 24.58
C ALA A 193 12.40 -2.69 24.39
N VAL A 194 11.27 -2.81 23.67
CA VAL A 194 10.68 -4.09 23.27
C VAL A 194 11.60 -4.86 22.34
N LEU A 195 12.28 -4.19 21.41
CA LEU A 195 13.26 -4.80 20.51
C LEU A 195 14.40 -5.48 21.30
N ARG A 196 14.81 -4.91 22.44
CA ARG A 196 15.82 -5.49 23.34
C ARG A 196 15.25 -6.57 24.28
N TRP A 197 14.01 -7.01 24.04
CA TRP A 197 13.30 -8.05 24.82
C TRP A 197 13.12 -7.73 26.31
N LEU A 198 13.13 -6.45 26.68
CA LEU A 198 12.90 -6.03 28.05
C LEU A 198 11.46 -6.30 28.48
N THR A 199 11.26 -6.73 29.73
CA THR A 199 9.93 -6.89 30.35
C THR A 199 9.31 -5.51 30.67
N ASP A 200 7.99 -5.46 30.88
CA ASP A 200 7.29 -4.21 31.23
C ASP A 200 7.89 -3.53 32.46
N LYS A 201 8.33 -4.31 33.46
CA LYS A 201 9.00 -3.78 34.66
C LYS A 201 10.38 -3.18 34.35
N GLN A 202 11.16 -3.82 33.48
CA GLN A 202 12.47 -3.32 33.05
C GLN A 202 12.33 -2.06 32.21
N ILE A 203 11.34 -2.01 31.28
CA ILE A 203 11.03 -0.82 30.50
C ILE A 203 10.61 0.33 31.43
N ALA A 204 9.74 0.05 32.41
CA ALA A 204 9.29 1.03 33.38
C ALA A 204 10.47 1.62 34.16
N HIS A 205 11.39 0.77 34.61
CA HIS A 205 12.60 1.19 35.32
C HIS A 205 13.54 2.02 34.44
N GLU A 206 13.84 1.56 33.23
CA GLU A 206 14.79 2.21 32.31
C GLU A 206 14.29 3.58 31.80
N LEU A 207 12.97 3.69 31.52
CA LEU A 207 12.38 4.92 30.98
C LEU A 207 11.78 5.84 32.06
N GLU A 208 11.97 5.50 33.35
CA GLU A 208 11.41 6.22 34.48
C GLU A 208 9.89 6.40 34.39
N LEU A 209 9.19 5.31 34.03
CA LEU A 209 7.74 5.26 33.87
C LEU A 209 7.09 4.31 34.87
N SER A 210 5.80 4.46 35.10
CA SER A 210 5.02 3.42 35.78
C SER A 210 4.78 2.23 34.87
N VAL A 211 4.62 1.03 35.41
CA VAL A 211 4.28 -0.19 34.64
C VAL A 211 2.92 0.00 33.90
N SER A 212 1.98 0.75 34.51
CA SER A 212 0.70 1.07 33.87
C SER A 212 0.89 1.99 32.65
N SER A 213 1.80 2.97 32.71
CA SER A 213 2.15 3.82 31.57
C SER A 213 2.78 3.02 30.43
N VAL A 214 3.71 2.09 30.75
CA VAL A 214 4.31 1.20 29.76
C VAL A 214 3.24 0.37 29.05
N ARG A 215 2.29 -0.21 29.79
CA ARG A 215 1.17 -0.96 29.19
C ARG A 215 0.30 -0.10 28.28
N THR A 216 0.05 1.14 28.67
CA THR A 216 -0.69 2.09 27.83
C THR A 216 0.05 2.37 26.51
N TYR A 217 1.38 2.58 26.56
CA TYR A 217 2.18 2.77 25.35
C TYR A 217 2.24 1.50 24.49
N LEU A 218 2.36 0.32 25.11
CA LEU A 218 2.32 -0.96 24.39
C LEU A 218 0.99 -1.16 23.65
N ASN A 219 -0.15 -0.90 24.30
CA ASN A 219 -1.46 -0.98 23.65
C ASN A 219 -1.55 -0.02 22.45
N ARG A 220 -1.14 1.24 22.60
CA ARG A 220 -1.09 2.21 21.51
C ARG A 220 -0.16 1.75 20.38
N LEU A 221 0.97 1.12 20.69
CA LEU A 221 1.88 0.56 19.71
C LEU A 221 1.25 -0.64 18.99
N PHE A 222 0.56 -1.54 19.69
CA PHE A 222 -0.19 -2.62 19.08
C PHE A 222 -1.27 -2.08 18.13
N ASP A 223 -2.07 -1.10 18.57
CA ASP A 223 -3.10 -0.47 17.76
C ASP A 223 -2.51 0.22 16.51
N LYS A 224 -1.39 0.94 16.68
CA LYS A 224 -0.73 1.66 15.58
C LYS A 224 -0.01 0.73 14.61
N THR A 225 0.63 -0.34 15.10
CA THR A 225 1.47 -1.24 14.29
C THR A 225 0.72 -2.43 13.74
N GLY A 226 -0.48 -2.72 14.27
CA GLY A 226 -1.22 -3.93 13.96
C GLY A 226 -0.57 -5.22 14.47
N ALA A 227 0.47 -5.12 15.30
CA ALA A 227 1.15 -6.28 15.85
C ALA A 227 0.25 -7.00 16.86
N ALA A 228 -0.10 -8.25 16.60
CA ALA A 228 -0.95 -9.05 17.49
C ALA A 228 -0.22 -9.54 18.76
N ARG A 229 1.12 -9.53 18.78
CA ARG A 229 1.96 -10.06 19.86
C ARG A 229 3.24 -9.25 20.02
N ARG A 230 3.86 -9.31 21.22
CA ARG A 230 5.11 -8.62 21.54
C ARG A 230 6.26 -8.96 20.58
N ALA A 231 6.35 -10.20 20.12
CA ALA A 231 7.35 -10.60 19.12
C ALA A 231 7.15 -9.87 17.78
N GLY A 232 5.91 -9.68 17.32
CA GLY A 232 5.60 -8.90 16.13
C GLY A 232 5.95 -7.42 16.29
N LEU A 233 5.72 -6.86 17.48
CA LEU A 233 6.14 -5.49 17.79
C LEU A 233 7.66 -5.35 17.83
N ALA A 234 8.40 -6.35 18.35
CA ALA A 234 9.86 -6.35 18.34
C ALA A 234 10.42 -6.41 16.90
N GLN A 235 9.85 -7.26 16.03
CA GLN A 235 10.21 -7.31 14.61
C GLN A 235 9.92 -5.99 13.88
N TRP A 236 8.81 -5.33 14.24
CA TRP A 236 8.49 -4.02 13.69
C TRP A 236 9.47 -2.95 14.17
N ALA A 237 9.85 -2.96 15.46
CA ALA A 237 10.78 -2.01 16.06
C ALA A 237 12.23 -2.17 15.54
N ALA A 238 12.63 -3.37 15.08
CA ALA A 238 13.93 -3.59 14.46
C ALA A 238 14.15 -2.67 13.25
N ARG A 239 13.10 -2.40 12.48
CA ARG A 239 13.13 -1.53 11.30
C ARG A 239 13.27 -0.04 11.64
N LEU A 240 12.85 0.37 12.85
CA LEU A 240 13.06 1.74 13.32
C LEU A 240 14.54 2.02 13.59
N ARG A 241 15.29 1.01 14.06
CA ARG A 241 16.71 1.13 14.36
C ARG A 241 17.54 1.20 13.09
N ASP A 242 17.26 0.33 12.13
CA ASP A 242 18.03 0.22 10.88
C ASP A 242 17.86 1.47 9.97
N GLY A 243 16.81 2.29 10.21
CA GLY A 243 16.61 3.57 9.52
C GLY A 243 17.30 4.77 10.17
N ASP A 244 17.75 4.66 11.42
CA ASP A 244 18.46 5.74 12.13
C ASP A 244 20.01 5.62 11.99
N ASP A 245 20.54 4.47 11.57
CA ASP A 245 21.99 4.21 11.47
C ASP A 245 22.63 4.73 10.15
N ASP A 246 21.82 5.06 9.13
CA ASP A 246 22.32 5.56 7.84
C ASP A 246 22.56 7.08 7.81
N GLY A 247 22.45 7.79 8.93
CA GLY A 247 22.49 9.27 9.02
C GLY A 247 23.77 9.90 9.59
N ASP A 248 24.71 9.13 10.14
CA ASP A 248 25.79 9.71 10.98
C ASP A 248 27.23 9.42 10.53
N ASP A 249 27.46 9.10 9.27
CA ASP A 249 28.85 8.92 8.77
C ASP A 249 29.11 9.72 7.48
N GLU A 250 29.29 11.04 7.58
CA GLU A 250 30.22 11.78 6.71
C GLU A 250 30.41 13.24 7.15
N ALA A 251 31.42 13.47 7.98
CA ALA A 251 32.08 14.76 8.07
C ALA A 251 33.60 14.59 7.91
N PRO A 252 34.24 14.95 6.77
CA PRO A 252 35.68 14.95 6.66
C PRO A 252 36.25 16.13 7.46
N ARG A 253 37.00 15.82 8.48
CA ARG A 253 37.83 16.79 9.20
C ARG A 253 38.92 17.32 8.26
N SER A 254 38.76 18.54 7.84
CA SER A 254 39.84 19.30 7.18
C SER A 254 40.97 19.53 8.16
N GLY A 255 42.08 18.76 7.98
CA GLY A 255 43.32 18.98 8.66
C GLY A 255 44.01 20.25 8.14
N ARG A 256 44.14 21.24 9.00
CA ARG A 256 45.16 22.30 8.82
C ARG A 256 46.53 21.70 9.03
N GLY A 257 47.38 21.77 8.01
CA GLY A 257 48.83 21.56 8.06
C GLY A 257 49.53 22.86 7.64
N ARG A 258 50.23 23.44 8.59
CA ARG A 258 51.19 24.56 8.39
C ARG A 258 52.41 24.08 7.65
N ARG A 259 52.88 24.79 6.66
CA ARG A 259 54.12 25.55 6.43
C ARG A 259 54.30 25.78 4.94
#